data_d06998900edf0f9db46e5c6a68c654ed
#
_entry.id   d06998900edf0f9db46e5c6a68c654ed
#
_cell.length_a   1.000
_cell.length_b   1.000
_cell.length_c   1.000
_cell.angle_alpha   90.00
_cell.angle_beta   90.00
_cell.angle_gamma   90.00
#
_symmetry.space_group_name_H-M   'P 1'
#
loop_
_entity.id
_entity.type
_entity.pdbx_description
1 polymer ?
#
loop_
_entity_poly.entity_id
_entity_poly.type
_entity_poly.pdbx_seq_one_letter_code
_entity_poly.pdbx_strand_id
1 'polypeptide(L)'
;MKPRQRQAAILEHLQSQGKCSVEELAQHFDTTGTTIRKDLVILENAGTVIRTYGGVVLNKDEADPPIDHKTLINTHKKAQIAEAAVRYIHDGDSLILDAGSTVLQMVPLLSRFNNITVMTNSLHIVNALSEFDNEQTILMPGGTFRKKSASFHGQLAENAFEQFSFDKLFMGTDGIDLNAGVTTFNEVYTVSKAMCNAAREVILMADSSKFGRKSPNIVCGLERVDKLITDADIDPEFQRALEAKGIEVIITGEHHE
;
A
#
# COMPACT_ATOMS: atom_id res chain seq x y z
N MET A 1 12.78 17.03 12.78
CA MET A 1 12.12 15.96 11.97
C MET A 1 13.19 15.15 11.22
N LYS A 2 13.07 13.80 11.18
CA LYS A 2 13.99 12.93 10.43
C LYS A 2 13.77 13.10 8.91
N PRO A 3 14.82 12.92 8.05
CA PRO A 3 14.69 13.17 6.60
C PRO A 3 13.50 12.45 5.93
N ARG A 4 13.34 11.15 6.14
CA ARG A 4 12.22 10.38 5.56
C ARG A 4 10.85 10.90 6.00
N GLN A 5 10.70 11.27 7.28
CA GLN A 5 9.44 11.85 7.78
C GLN A 5 9.15 13.21 7.13
N ARG A 6 10.18 14.03 6.92
CA ARG A 6 10.03 15.32 6.26
C ARG A 6 9.68 15.17 4.77
N GLN A 7 10.29 14.22 4.07
CA GLN A 7 9.96 13.90 2.69
C GLN A 7 8.51 13.47 2.53
N ALA A 8 8.01 12.61 3.41
CA ALA A 8 6.60 12.22 3.44
C ALA A 8 5.68 13.44 3.65
N ALA A 9 5.97 14.26 4.65
CA ALA A 9 5.19 15.46 4.95
C ALA A 9 5.23 16.51 3.81
N ILE A 10 6.35 16.61 3.06
CA ILE A 10 6.44 17.45 1.86
C ILE A 10 5.45 16.96 0.79
N LEU A 11 5.37 15.64 0.55
CA LEU A 11 4.44 15.08 -0.43
C LEU A 11 2.98 15.30 -0.04
N GLU A 12 2.65 15.10 1.23
CA GLU A 12 1.30 15.37 1.77
C GLU A 12 0.93 16.84 1.63
N HIS A 13 1.86 17.75 1.96
CA HIS A 13 1.66 19.19 1.79
C HIS A 13 1.45 19.57 0.32
N LEU A 14 2.24 19.02 -0.61
CA LEU A 14 2.07 19.23 -2.05
C LEU A 14 0.76 18.64 -2.57
N GLN A 15 0.26 17.56 -1.95
CA GLN A 15 -1.03 16.97 -2.33
C GLN A 15 -2.19 17.91 -2.00
N SER A 16 -2.13 18.61 -0.87
CA SER A 16 -3.15 19.56 -0.42
C SER A 16 -3.05 20.93 -1.10
N GLN A 17 -1.83 21.46 -1.26
CA GLN A 17 -1.59 22.82 -1.76
C GLN A 17 -1.32 22.89 -3.28
N GLY A 18 -1.02 21.77 -3.92
CA GLY A 18 -0.71 21.66 -5.34
C GLY A 18 0.73 22.06 -5.65
N LYS A 19 1.04 23.36 -5.73
CA LYS A 19 2.37 23.88 -6.03
C LYS A 19 2.92 24.66 -4.86
N CYS A 20 4.18 24.40 -4.46
CA CYS A 20 4.89 25.14 -3.43
C CYS A 20 6.28 25.55 -3.88
N SER A 21 6.77 26.69 -3.40
CA SER A 21 8.16 27.10 -3.53
C SER A 21 9.06 26.45 -2.47
N VAL A 22 10.38 26.48 -2.69
CA VAL A 22 11.35 26.01 -1.68
C VAL A 22 11.26 26.83 -0.39
N GLU A 23 11.01 28.11 -0.52
CA GLU A 23 10.89 29.07 0.59
C GLU A 23 9.65 28.78 1.45
N GLU A 24 8.49 28.53 0.84
CA GLU A 24 7.26 28.14 1.54
C GLU A 24 7.42 26.83 2.28
N LEU A 25 8.02 25.80 1.63
CA LEU A 25 8.30 24.53 2.28
C LEU A 25 9.31 24.68 3.42
N ALA A 26 10.35 25.51 3.27
CA ALA A 26 11.32 25.76 4.32
C ALA A 26 10.70 26.41 5.55
N GLN A 27 9.81 27.37 5.33
CA GLN A 27 9.06 28.05 6.37
C GLN A 27 8.07 27.09 7.06
N HIS A 28 7.29 26.32 6.27
CA HIS A 28 6.27 25.40 6.79
C HIS A 28 6.90 24.29 7.67
N PHE A 29 8.06 23.76 7.26
CA PHE A 29 8.73 22.67 7.98
C PHE A 29 9.80 23.15 8.98
N ASP A 30 9.88 24.44 9.25
CA ASP A 30 10.88 25.07 10.15
C ASP A 30 12.30 24.54 9.89
N THR A 31 12.73 24.67 8.63
CA THR A 31 14.05 24.16 8.18
C THR A 31 14.67 25.10 7.14
N THR A 32 15.91 24.82 6.75
CA THR A 32 16.60 25.66 5.76
C THR A 32 16.19 25.28 4.31
N GLY A 33 16.20 26.27 3.40
CA GLY A 33 15.99 26.00 1.99
C GLY A 33 17.00 25.00 1.39
N THR A 34 18.21 24.94 1.95
CA THR A 34 19.23 23.94 1.57
C THR A 34 18.78 22.51 1.93
N THR A 35 18.18 22.33 3.08
CA THR A 35 17.62 21.03 3.52
C THR A 35 16.47 20.62 2.63
N ILE A 36 15.52 21.53 2.36
CA ILE A 36 14.41 21.27 1.43
C ILE A 36 14.92 20.92 0.02
N ARG A 37 15.92 21.65 -0.51
CA ARG A 37 16.48 21.32 -1.84
C ARG A 37 17.07 19.91 -1.89
N LYS A 38 17.74 19.45 -0.80
CA LYS A 38 18.25 18.06 -0.72
C LYS A 38 17.10 17.05 -0.72
N ASP A 39 16.06 17.29 0.05
CA ASP A 39 14.88 16.42 0.06
C ASP A 39 14.19 16.40 -1.30
N LEU A 40 14.01 17.55 -1.92
CA LEU A 40 13.41 17.66 -3.26
C LEU A 40 14.25 16.97 -4.35
N VAL A 41 15.59 16.97 -4.25
CA VAL A 41 16.44 16.18 -5.17
C VAL A 41 16.16 14.69 -5.02
N ILE A 42 16.02 14.20 -3.79
CA ILE A 42 15.69 12.80 -3.53
C ILE A 42 14.30 12.48 -4.12
N LEU A 43 13.30 13.30 -3.85
CA LEU A 43 11.93 13.13 -4.32
C LEU A 43 11.82 13.25 -5.86
N GLU A 44 12.60 14.12 -6.47
CA GLU A 44 12.65 14.30 -7.94
C GLU A 44 13.34 13.11 -8.62
N ASN A 45 14.50 12.66 -8.10
CA ASN A 45 15.16 11.43 -8.56
C ASN A 45 14.26 10.20 -8.36
N ALA A 46 13.43 10.27 -7.38
CA ALA A 46 12.39 9.33 -7.06
C ALA A 46 11.17 9.43 -8.00
N GLY A 47 11.07 10.43 -8.88
CA GLY A 47 9.94 10.63 -9.78
C GLY A 47 8.67 11.13 -9.12
N THR A 48 8.65 11.35 -7.80
CA THR A 48 7.42 11.75 -7.06
C THR A 48 7.07 13.23 -7.22
N VAL A 49 8.06 14.06 -7.51
CA VAL A 49 7.86 15.50 -7.75
C VAL A 49 8.54 15.94 -9.02
N ILE A 50 8.04 17.04 -9.61
CA ILE A 50 8.63 17.74 -10.75
C ILE A 50 8.95 19.15 -10.29
N ARG A 51 10.20 19.60 -10.53
CA ARG A 51 10.55 20.99 -10.35
C ARG A 51 10.09 21.82 -11.54
N THR A 52 9.44 22.90 -11.24
CA THR A 52 8.96 23.87 -12.21
C THR A 52 9.63 25.22 -11.96
N TYR A 53 9.52 26.14 -12.93
CA TYR A 53 9.93 27.52 -12.70
C TYR A 53 9.12 28.11 -11.52
N GLY A 54 9.84 28.42 -10.42
CA GLY A 54 9.25 28.99 -9.21
C GLY A 54 8.57 28.01 -8.28
N GLY A 55 8.88 26.69 -8.31
CA GLY A 55 8.36 25.77 -7.31
C GLY A 55 8.49 24.29 -7.65
N VAL A 56 7.79 23.49 -6.89
CA VAL A 56 7.69 22.04 -7.03
C VAL A 56 6.22 21.61 -7.01
N VAL A 57 5.89 20.62 -7.80
CA VAL A 57 4.56 19.99 -7.88
C VAL A 57 4.71 18.47 -7.77
N LEU A 58 3.65 17.80 -7.36
CA LEU A 58 3.62 16.33 -7.47
C LEU A 58 3.68 15.91 -8.94
N ASN A 59 4.45 14.88 -9.22
CA ASN A 59 4.44 14.23 -10.52
C ASN A 59 3.16 13.39 -10.66
N LYS A 60 2.13 13.96 -11.28
CA LYS A 60 0.86 13.27 -11.53
C LYS A 60 0.90 12.33 -12.73
N ASP A 61 1.96 12.42 -13.54
CA ASP A 61 2.09 11.66 -14.80
C ASP A 61 2.71 10.27 -14.59
N GLU A 62 3.29 9.97 -13.41
CA GLU A 62 3.74 8.63 -13.09
C GLU A 62 2.57 7.79 -12.56
N ALA A 63 1.92 7.10 -13.49
CA ALA A 63 0.75 6.26 -13.20
C ALA A 63 1.06 5.15 -12.16
N ASP A 64 2.30 4.65 -12.12
CA ASP A 64 2.74 3.60 -11.19
C ASP A 64 4.12 3.95 -10.59
N PRO A 65 4.19 4.74 -9.51
CA PRO A 65 5.46 5.05 -8.85
C PRO A 65 6.08 3.83 -8.16
N PRO A 66 7.42 3.79 -7.98
CA PRO A 66 8.10 2.75 -7.21
C PRO A 66 7.54 2.58 -5.80
N ILE A 67 7.66 1.37 -5.25
CA ILE A 67 7.13 1.04 -3.91
C ILE A 67 7.70 1.96 -2.82
N ASP A 68 8.99 2.29 -2.88
CA ASP A 68 9.64 3.18 -1.92
C ASP A 68 8.99 4.57 -1.90
N HIS A 69 8.45 5.03 -3.03
CA HIS A 69 7.71 6.29 -3.12
C HIS A 69 6.29 6.15 -2.60
N LYS A 70 5.62 5.04 -2.96
CA LYS A 70 4.28 4.75 -2.42
C LYS A 70 4.28 4.68 -0.90
N THR A 71 5.38 4.27 -0.25
CA THR A 71 5.50 4.24 1.22
C THR A 71 5.53 5.63 1.85
N LEU A 72 5.89 6.67 1.10
CA LEU A 72 5.97 8.05 1.58
C LEU A 72 4.65 8.83 1.46
N ILE A 73 3.67 8.29 0.74
CA ILE A 73 2.38 8.94 0.48
C ILE A 73 1.32 8.39 1.44
N ASN A 74 0.51 9.28 2.05
CA ASN A 74 -0.57 8.93 2.97
C ASN A 74 -0.10 8.02 4.13
N THR A 75 1.10 8.28 4.66
CA THR A 75 1.77 7.41 5.63
C THR A 75 0.94 7.20 6.89
N HIS A 76 0.33 8.29 7.41
CA HIS A 76 -0.51 8.23 8.60
C HIS A 76 -1.77 7.38 8.37
N LYS A 77 -2.48 7.59 7.26
CA LYS A 77 -3.66 6.78 6.89
C LYS A 77 -3.31 5.30 6.76
N LYS A 78 -2.21 4.98 6.09
CA LYS A 78 -1.74 3.60 5.94
C LYS A 78 -1.37 2.94 7.27
N ALA A 79 -0.77 3.68 8.19
CA ALA A 79 -0.46 3.17 9.52
C ALA A 79 -1.75 2.84 10.31
N GLN A 80 -2.76 3.71 10.28
CA GLN A 80 -4.06 3.47 10.91
C GLN A 80 -4.77 2.25 10.29
N ILE A 81 -4.75 2.13 8.96
CA ILE A 81 -5.30 0.98 8.24
C ILE A 81 -4.58 -0.31 8.66
N ALA A 82 -3.25 -0.28 8.75
CA ALA A 82 -2.45 -1.43 9.18
C ALA A 82 -2.75 -1.84 10.64
N GLU A 83 -2.90 -0.88 11.55
CA GLU A 83 -3.28 -1.14 12.95
C GLU A 83 -4.67 -1.77 13.07
N ALA A 84 -5.62 -1.36 12.23
CA ALA A 84 -6.93 -1.99 12.17
C ALA A 84 -6.85 -3.41 11.58
N ALA A 85 -6.07 -3.60 10.53
CA ALA A 85 -5.92 -4.87 9.83
C ALA A 85 -5.37 -6.00 10.73
N VAL A 86 -4.39 -5.70 11.58
CA VAL A 86 -3.79 -6.71 12.46
C VAL A 86 -4.74 -7.22 13.55
N ARG A 87 -5.88 -6.56 13.78
CA ARG A 87 -6.92 -7.05 14.71
C ARG A 87 -7.63 -8.30 14.20
N TYR A 88 -7.52 -8.58 12.91
CA TYR A 88 -8.07 -9.77 12.26
C TYR A 88 -7.09 -10.95 12.22
N ILE A 89 -5.89 -10.81 12.81
CA ILE A 89 -4.88 -11.86 12.88
C ILE A 89 -4.93 -12.55 14.25
N HIS A 90 -4.80 -13.86 14.24
CA HIS A 90 -4.70 -14.70 15.44
C HIS A 90 -3.43 -15.54 15.39
N ASP A 91 -2.96 -15.98 16.55
CA ASP A 91 -1.86 -16.95 16.63
C ASP A 91 -2.20 -18.22 15.83
N GLY A 92 -1.24 -18.70 15.07
CA GLY A 92 -1.40 -19.88 14.22
C GLY A 92 -2.01 -19.62 12.83
N ASP A 93 -2.44 -18.39 12.52
CA ASP A 93 -3.00 -18.07 11.20
C ASP A 93 -1.97 -18.27 10.08
N SER A 94 -2.48 -18.68 8.92
CA SER A 94 -1.75 -18.67 7.66
C SER A 94 -2.15 -17.47 6.81
N LEU A 95 -1.20 -16.60 6.49
CA LEU A 95 -1.42 -15.29 5.90
C LEU A 95 -0.73 -15.16 4.54
N ILE A 96 -1.39 -14.49 3.62
CA ILE A 96 -0.74 -13.91 2.44
C ILE A 96 -0.63 -12.41 2.65
N LEU A 97 0.56 -11.85 2.45
CA LEU A 97 0.82 -10.41 2.46
C LEU A 97 1.26 -9.97 1.07
N ASP A 98 0.42 -9.18 0.40
CA ASP A 98 0.73 -8.62 -0.92
C ASP A 98 1.82 -7.52 -0.83
N ALA A 99 2.52 -7.28 -1.94
CA ALA A 99 3.63 -6.32 -2.02
C ALA A 99 3.20 -4.83 -2.01
N GLY A 100 2.09 -4.51 -1.33
CA GLY A 100 1.55 -3.15 -1.22
C GLY A 100 2.22 -2.32 -0.13
N SER A 101 2.37 -1.00 -0.37
CA SER A 101 2.93 -0.07 0.64
C SER A 101 2.07 0.05 1.91
N THR A 102 0.76 -0.17 1.81
CA THR A 102 -0.15 -0.21 2.97
C THR A 102 0.05 -1.49 3.77
N VAL A 103 0.16 -2.63 3.08
CA VAL A 103 0.42 -3.95 3.69
C VAL A 103 1.78 -3.96 4.40
N LEU A 104 2.80 -3.33 3.82
CA LEU A 104 4.14 -3.22 4.43
C LEU A 104 4.09 -2.54 5.80
N GLN A 105 3.14 -1.63 6.07
CA GLN A 105 2.97 -1.01 7.39
C GLN A 105 2.49 -1.99 8.47
N MET A 106 1.91 -3.15 8.10
CA MET A 106 1.51 -4.17 9.07
C MET A 106 2.71 -4.91 9.66
N VAL A 107 3.81 -5.04 8.88
CA VAL A 107 4.91 -5.94 9.22
C VAL A 107 5.47 -5.72 10.63
N PRO A 108 5.79 -4.48 11.08
CA PRO A 108 6.28 -4.24 12.43
C PRO A 108 5.33 -4.72 13.54
N LEU A 109 4.03 -4.80 13.23
CA LEU A 109 2.99 -5.19 14.16
C LEU A 109 2.83 -6.71 14.26
N LEU A 110 3.42 -7.47 13.36
CA LEU A 110 3.31 -8.93 13.32
C LEU A 110 4.21 -9.63 14.34
N SER A 111 5.19 -8.94 14.93
CA SER A 111 6.07 -9.47 15.96
C SER A 111 5.34 -9.95 17.22
N ARG A 112 4.09 -9.52 17.42
CA ARG A 112 3.25 -9.91 18.57
C ARG A 112 2.53 -11.25 18.41
N PHE A 113 2.49 -11.82 17.21
CA PHE A 113 1.81 -13.06 16.93
C PHE A 113 2.78 -14.24 16.91
N ASN A 114 2.31 -15.39 17.41
CA ASN A 114 3.09 -16.62 17.49
C ASN A 114 2.60 -17.64 16.46
N ASN A 115 3.54 -18.45 15.96
CA ASN A 115 3.25 -19.56 15.04
C ASN A 115 2.48 -19.18 13.78
N ILE A 116 2.56 -17.93 13.32
CA ILE A 116 1.96 -17.54 12.04
C ILE A 116 2.82 -18.02 10.89
N THR A 117 2.15 -18.40 9.79
CA THR A 117 2.79 -18.67 8.50
C THR A 117 2.50 -17.53 7.56
N VAL A 118 3.51 -16.89 7.00
CA VAL A 118 3.36 -15.76 6.08
C VAL A 118 3.93 -16.11 4.73
N MET A 119 3.11 -16.04 3.69
CA MET A 119 3.57 -16.08 2.31
C MET A 119 3.48 -14.69 1.69
N THR A 120 4.58 -14.24 1.07
CA THR A 120 4.62 -12.94 0.39
C THR A 120 5.55 -12.97 -0.82
N ASN A 121 5.18 -12.27 -1.88
CA ASN A 121 6.07 -12.05 -3.02
C ASN A 121 6.96 -10.80 -2.85
N SER A 122 6.85 -10.07 -1.74
CA SER A 122 7.56 -8.82 -1.46
C SER A 122 8.91 -9.05 -0.79
N LEU A 123 9.98 -8.60 -1.42
CA LEU A 123 11.31 -8.63 -0.81
C LEU A 123 11.40 -7.73 0.44
N HIS A 124 10.70 -6.59 0.45
CA HIS A 124 10.68 -5.71 1.63
C HIS A 124 10.00 -6.37 2.84
N ILE A 125 8.91 -7.10 2.62
CA ILE A 125 8.20 -7.80 3.69
C ILE A 125 9.05 -8.94 4.23
N VAL A 126 9.67 -9.76 3.36
CA VAL A 126 10.57 -10.84 3.79
C VAL A 126 11.72 -10.30 4.62
N ASN A 127 12.40 -9.24 4.15
CA ASN A 127 13.50 -8.63 4.88
C ASN A 127 13.06 -8.13 6.26
N ALA A 128 11.92 -7.47 6.36
CA ALA A 128 11.43 -6.94 7.62
C ALA A 128 10.99 -8.05 8.60
N LEU A 129 10.37 -9.12 8.10
CA LEU A 129 9.98 -10.30 8.92
C LEU A 129 11.21 -11.06 9.41
N SER A 130 12.28 -11.13 8.62
CA SER A 130 13.52 -11.84 8.99
C SER A 130 14.28 -11.20 10.15
N GLU A 131 13.93 -9.97 10.54
CA GLU A 131 14.52 -9.29 11.70
C GLU A 131 13.83 -9.65 13.04
N PHE A 132 12.74 -10.44 13.00
CA PHE A 132 12.02 -10.83 14.21
C PHE A 132 12.64 -12.08 14.85
N ASP A 133 12.71 -12.06 16.19
CA ASP A 133 13.24 -13.18 16.99
C ASP A 133 12.17 -14.28 17.27
N ASN A 134 10.92 -14.08 16.82
CA ASN A 134 9.85 -15.05 17.05
C ASN A 134 9.81 -16.13 15.94
N GLU A 135 9.27 -17.30 16.31
CA GLU A 135 9.11 -18.43 15.39
C GLU A 135 7.96 -18.15 14.40
N GLN A 136 8.31 -17.62 13.25
CA GLN A 136 7.40 -17.45 12.11
C GLN A 136 7.90 -18.24 10.92
N THR A 137 6.99 -18.89 10.20
CA THR A 137 7.31 -19.51 8.92
C THR A 137 7.12 -18.50 7.79
N ILE A 138 8.20 -18.17 7.08
CA ILE A 138 8.16 -17.23 5.95
C ILE A 138 8.30 -18.02 4.66
N LEU A 139 7.30 -17.92 3.79
CA LEU A 139 7.28 -18.52 2.46
C LEU A 139 7.44 -17.42 1.41
N MET A 140 8.35 -17.62 0.47
CA MET A 140 8.55 -16.71 -0.64
C MET A 140 8.49 -17.47 -1.96
N PRO A 141 7.57 -17.11 -2.88
CA PRO A 141 7.56 -17.71 -4.21
C PRO A 141 8.80 -17.24 -4.97
N GLY A 142 9.35 -18.09 -5.80
CA GLY A 142 10.35 -17.70 -6.79
C GLY A 142 9.72 -16.83 -7.88
N GLY A 143 10.47 -16.62 -8.99
CA GLY A 143 9.93 -15.96 -10.17
C GLY A 143 10.79 -14.81 -10.69
N THR A 144 10.18 -13.94 -11.49
CA THR A 144 10.82 -12.75 -12.07
C THR A 144 10.76 -11.59 -11.09
N PHE A 145 11.91 -11.05 -10.73
CA PHE A 145 11.99 -9.90 -9.84
C PHE A 145 11.68 -8.59 -10.57
N ARG A 146 10.65 -7.88 -10.11
CA ARG A 146 10.27 -6.56 -10.59
C ARG A 146 10.82 -5.49 -9.63
N LYS A 147 11.84 -4.75 -10.09
CA LYS A 147 12.51 -3.71 -9.26
C LYS A 147 11.55 -2.65 -8.73
N LYS A 148 10.59 -2.22 -9.54
CA LYS A 148 9.65 -1.12 -9.21
C LYS A 148 8.78 -1.41 -7.99
N SER A 149 8.33 -2.66 -7.85
CA SER A 149 7.54 -3.14 -6.70
C SER A 149 8.38 -3.90 -5.66
N ALA A 150 9.68 -4.13 -5.94
CA ALA A 150 10.57 -4.97 -5.14
C ALA A 150 9.92 -6.34 -4.82
N SER A 151 9.30 -6.97 -5.83
CA SER A 151 8.52 -8.19 -5.65
C SER A 151 8.71 -9.18 -6.80
N PHE A 152 8.37 -10.45 -6.53
CA PHE A 152 8.47 -11.56 -7.47
C PHE A 152 7.16 -11.83 -8.17
N HIS A 153 7.24 -12.08 -9.48
CA HIS A 153 6.10 -12.25 -10.38
C HIS A 153 6.33 -13.39 -11.37
N GLY A 154 5.32 -13.66 -12.18
CA GLY A 154 5.33 -14.66 -13.25
C GLY A 154 4.83 -16.02 -12.81
N GLN A 155 4.79 -16.96 -13.78
CA GLN A 155 4.17 -18.28 -13.61
C GLN A 155 4.70 -19.06 -12.40
N LEU A 156 6.00 -18.93 -12.09
CA LEU A 156 6.58 -19.60 -10.91
C LEU A 156 5.98 -19.08 -9.61
N ALA A 157 5.78 -17.75 -9.52
CA ALA A 157 5.16 -17.15 -8.36
C ALA A 157 3.68 -17.51 -8.26
N GLU A 158 2.95 -17.48 -9.37
CA GLU A 158 1.53 -17.86 -9.45
C GLU A 158 1.34 -19.31 -9.00
N ASN A 159 2.09 -20.25 -9.59
CA ASN A 159 2.03 -21.68 -9.26
C ASN A 159 2.35 -21.94 -7.79
N ALA A 160 3.26 -21.16 -7.19
CA ALA A 160 3.56 -21.31 -5.77
C ALA A 160 2.36 -21.00 -4.88
N PHE A 161 1.57 -19.96 -5.18
CA PHE A 161 0.33 -19.67 -4.45
C PHE A 161 -0.74 -20.74 -4.65
N GLU A 162 -0.83 -21.34 -5.83
CA GLU A 162 -1.81 -22.39 -6.15
C GLU A 162 -1.59 -23.71 -5.37
N GLN A 163 -0.37 -23.92 -4.80
CA GLN A 163 -0.06 -25.14 -4.03
C GLN A 163 -0.55 -25.08 -2.58
N PHE A 164 -1.04 -23.93 -2.11
CA PHE A 164 -1.40 -23.72 -0.72
C PHE A 164 -2.81 -23.13 -0.58
N SER A 165 -3.38 -23.25 0.62
CA SER A 165 -4.58 -22.55 1.02
C SER A 165 -4.29 -21.79 2.30
N PHE A 166 -4.59 -20.50 2.32
CA PHE A 166 -4.34 -19.60 3.43
C PHE A 166 -5.65 -19.14 4.06
N ASP A 167 -5.58 -18.78 5.35
CA ASP A 167 -6.74 -18.26 6.05
C ASP A 167 -7.10 -16.85 5.54
N LYS A 168 -6.10 -15.97 5.40
CA LYS A 168 -6.32 -14.57 5.05
C LYS A 168 -5.31 -14.03 4.06
N LEU A 169 -5.80 -13.19 3.15
CA LEU A 169 -4.99 -12.33 2.29
C LEU A 169 -5.18 -10.88 2.72
N PHE A 170 -4.09 -10.21 3.05
CA PHE A 170 -4.05 -8.76 3.16
C PHE A 170 -3.45 -8.18 1.88
N MET A 171 -4.23 -7.42 1.14
CA MET A 171 -3.79 -6.88 -0.14
C MET A 171 -3.99 -5.37 -0.25
N GLY A 172 -3.06 -4.72 -0.94
CA GLY A 172 -3.20 -3.33 -1.38
C GLY A 172 -3.86 -3.23 -2.75
N THR A 173 -4.07 -2.00 -3.21
CA THR A 173 -4.58 -1.73 -4.56
C THR A 173 -4.08 -0.40 -5.10
N ASP A 174 -4.07 -0.25 -6.41
CA ASP A 174 -3.84 1.03 -7.07
C ASP A 174 -5.15 1.75 -7.40
N GLY A 175 -6.27 1.02 -7.46
CA GLY A 175 -7.58 1.58 -7.68
C GLY A 175 -8.73 0.62 -7.35
N ILE A 176 -9.84 1.18 -6.90
CA ILE A 176 -11.11 0.48 -6.66
C ILE A 176 -12.18 1.16 -7.50
N ASP A 177 -12.76 0.39 -8.42
CA ASP A 177 -13.85 0.82 -9.30
C ASP A 177 -15.08 -0.05 -9.04
N LEU A 178 -16.26 0.55 -8.90
CA LEU A 178 -17.50 -0.17 -8.54
C LEU A 178 -17.94 -1.20 -9.59
N ASN A 179 -17.49 -1.07 -10.83
CA ASN A 179 -17.82 -1.98 -11.94
C ASN A 179 -16.65 -2.93 -12.27
N ALA A 180 -15.42 -2.43 -12.29
CA ALA A 180 -14.24 -3.22 -12.65
C ALA A 180 -13.67 -4.01 -11.49
N GLY A 181 -13.96 -3.63 -10.24
CA GLY A 181 -13.40 -4.27 -9.05
C GLY A 181 -12.08 -3.67 -8.59
N VAL A 182 -11.23 -4.51 -8.03
CA VAL A 182 -9.88 -4.18 -7.55
C VAL A 182 -8.92 -4.16 -8.72
N THR A 183 -8.17 -3.06 -8.90
CA THR A 183 -7.32 -2.83 -10.06
C THR A 183 -5.89 -2.46 -9.69
N THR A 184 -4.93 -2.78 -10.56
CA THR A 184 -3.49 -2.53 -10.35
C THR A 184 -2.78 -2.12 -11.63
N PHE A 185 -1.63 -1.49 -11.51
CA PHE A 185 -0.69 -1.21 -12.61
C PHE A 185 0.25 -2.36 -12.94
N ASN A 186 0.12 -3.49 -12.31
CA ASN A 186 1.00 -4.63 -12.51
C ASN A 186 0.63 -5.38 -13.81
N GLU A 187 1.17 -4.93 -14.93
CA GLU A 187 0.64 -5.17 -16.28
C GLU A 187 0.79 -6.60 -16.83
N VAL A 188 1.71 -7.40 -16.30
CA VAL A 188 2.13 -8.63 -17.01
C VAL A 188 1.77 -9.89 -16.26
N TYR A 189 1.46 -9.81 -14.97
CA TYR A 189 1.40 -10.96 -14.08
C TYR A 189 0.14 -10.98 -13.23
N THR A 190 -0.44 -12.15 -13.10
CA THR A 190 -1.68 -12.39 -12.35
C THR A 190 -1.44 -12.86 -10.91
N VAL A 191 -0.26 -12.57 -10.33
CA VAL A 191 0.11 -13.04 -8.99
C VAL A 191 -0.90 -12.61 -7.93
N SER A 192 -1.38 -11.36 -7.96
CA SER A 192 -2.40 -10.90 -7.01
C SER A 192 -3.73 -11.66 -7.17
N LYS A 193 -4.08 -12.10 -8.39
CA LYS A 193 -5.22 -12.97 -8.63
C LYS A 193 -5.02 -14.37 -8.05
N ALA A 194 -3.81 -14.94 -8.21
CA ALA A 194 -3.46 -16.22 -7.59
C ALA A 194 -3.53 -16.14 -6.05
N MET A 195 -3.06 -15.03 -5.45
CA MET A 195 -3.20 -14.75 -4.02
C MET A 195 -4.68 -14.74 -3.58
N CYS A 196 -5.55 -14.04 -4.33
CA CYS A 196 -6.99 -14.01 -4.05
C CYS A 196 -7.60 -15.42 -4.07
N ASN A 197 -7.19 -16.26 -5.01
CA ASN A 197 -7.72 -17.64 -5.13
C ASN A 197 -7.21 -18.55 -4.01
N ALA A 198 -5.99 -18.31 -3.50
CA ALA A 198 -5.36 -19.11 -2.46
C ALA A 198 -5.84 -18.80 -1.04
N ALA A 199 -6.54 -17.69 -0.82
CA ALA A 199 -7.00 -17.26 0.48
C ALA A 199 -8.50 -17.56 0.68
N ARG A 200 -8.89 -17.89 1.92
CA ARG A 200 -10.30 -18.03 2.32
C ARG A 200 -10.98 -16.67 2.47
N GLU A 201 -10.30 -15.73 3.10
CA GLU A 201 -10.77 -14.37 3.35
C GLU A 201 -9.83 -13.37 2.69
N VAL A 202 -10.39 -12.40 1.94
CA VAL A 202 -9.65 -11.30 1.29
C VAL A 202 -9.95 -10.00 2.00
N ILE A 203 -8.92 -9.41 2.60
CA ILE A 203 -8.97 -8.14 3.31
C ILE A 203 -8.22 -7.10 2.48
N LEU A 204 -8.98 -6.19 1.87
CA LEU A 204 -8.43 -5.10 1.07
C LEU A 204 -8.06 -3.93 1.97
N MET A 205 -6.85 -3.40 1.82
CA MET A 205 -6.30 -2.30 2.60
C MET A 205 -6.01 -1.12 1.68
N ALA A 206 -6.86 -0.10 1.69
CA ALA A 206 -6.78 1.00 0.76
C ALA A 206 -7.12 2.33 1.41
N ASP A 207 -6.28 3.34 1.25
CA ASP A 207 -6.63 4.70 1.63
C ASP A 207 -7.65 5.30 0.65
N SER A 208 -8.39 6.32 1.10
CA SER A 208 -9.49 6.96 0.37
C SER A 208 -9.11 7.47 -1.03
N SER A 209 -7.82 7.73 -1.29
CA SER A 209 -7.35 8.17 -2.59
C SER A 209 -7.45 7.10 -3.70
N LYS A 210 -7.79 5.86 -3.35
CA LYS A 210 -7.88 4.72 -4.30
C LYS A 210 -9.27 4.52 -4.87
N PHE A 211 -10.30 5.11 -4.27
CA PHE A 211 -11.67 4.96 -4.74
C PHE A 211 -11.96 5.75 -6.02
N GLY A 212 -12.82 5.19 -6.86
CA GLY A 212 -13.17 5.77 -8.16
C GLY A 212 -12.03 5.73 -9.19
N ARG A 213 -10.91 5.05 -8.88
CA ARG A 213 -9.80 4.87 -9.80
C ARG A 213 -9.84 3.51 -10.46
N LYS A 214 -9.56 3.48 -11.75
CA LYS A 214 -9.42 2.26 -12.53
C LYS A 214 -8.02 2.21 -13.13
N SER A 215 -7.21 1.27 -12.65
CA SER A 215 -5.91 0.94 -13.23
C SER A 215 -6.06 -0.08 -14.37
N PRO A 216 -5.05 -0.26 -15.23
CA PRO A 216 -5.18 -1.07 -16.45
C PRO A 216 -5.57 -2.54 -16.21
N ASN A 217 -5.12 -3.13 -15.11
CA ASN A 217 -5.30 -4.56 -14.85
C ASN A 217 -6.30 -4.83 -13.73
N ILE A 218 -7.24 -5.72 -13.97
CA ILE A 218 -8.22 -6.18 -12.98
C ILE A 218 -7.59 -7.34 -12.20
N VAL A 219 -7.55 -7.22 -10.87
CA VAL A 219 -7.11 -8.28 -9.95
C VAL A 219 -8.26 -9.25 -9.69
N CYS A 220 -9.37 -8.71 -9.17
CA CYS A 220 -10.58 -9.46 -8.89
C CYS A 220 -11.82 -8.55 -8.91
N GLY A 221 -12.99 -9.12 -9.05
CA GLY A 221 -14.24 -8.43 -8.82
C GLY A 221 -14.46 -8.12 -7.34
N LEU A 222 -15.36 -7.18 -7.04
CA LEU A 222 -15.67 -6.79 -5.65
C LEU A 222 -16.30 -7.92 -4.84
N GLU A 223 -16.97 -8.86 -5.50
CA GLU A 223 -17.56 -10.06 -4.87
C GLU A 223 -16.53 -11.00 -4.23
N ARG A 224 -15.24 -10.81 -4.54
CA ARG A 224 -14.14 -11.59 -3.94
C ARG A 224 -13.58 -10.94 -2.67
N VAL A 225 -13.92 -9.68 -2.42
CA VAL A 225 -13.46 -8.91 -1.27
C VAL A 225 -14.41 -9.11 -0.11
N ASP A 226 -13.95 -9.68 0.99
CA ASP A 226 -14.76 -9.89 2.19
C ASP A 226 -14.78 -8.64 3.07
N LYS A 227 -13.61 -7.99 3.25
CA LYS A 227 -13.45 -6.79 4.06
C LYS A 227 -12.65 -5.72 3.33
N LEU A 228 -13.02 -4.48 3.57
CA LEU A 228 -12.24 -3.30 3.19
C LEU A 228 -11.89 -2.50 4.43
N ILE A 229 -10.62 -2.23 4.64
CA ILE A 229 -10.14 -1.32 5.70
C ILE A 229 -9.64 -0.04 5.04
N THR A 230 -10.23 1.09 5.43
CA THR A 230 -9.95 2.40 4.82
C THR A 230 -9.96 3.52 5.87
N ASP A 231 -9.54 4.72 5.48
CA ASP A 231 -9.59 5.93 6.32
C ASP A 231 -10.94 6.65 6.22
N ALA A 232 -11.15 7.63 7.13
CA ALA A 232 -12.40 8.35 7.29
C ALA A 232 -12.78 9.28 6.12
N ASP A 233 -11.86 9.53 5.17
CA ASP A 233 -12.13 10.37 4.01
C ASP A 233 -12.79 9.61 2.84
N ILE A 234 -13.27 8.39 3.07
CA ILE A 234 -14.05 7.66 2.07
C ILE A 234 -15.37 8.40 1.79
N ASP A 235 -15.70 8.53 0.50
CA ASP A 235 -17.01 9.07 0.10
C ASP A 235 -18.13 8.17 0.63
N PRO A 236 -19.13 8.74 1.37
CA PRO A 236 -20.24 7.97 1.93
C PRO A 236 -21.11 7.24 0.88
N GLU A 237 -21.18 7.74 -0.35
CA GLU A 237 -21.89 7.04 -1.43
C GLU A 237 -21.10 5.84 -1.90
N PHE A 238 -19.78 5.96 -2.00
CA PHE A 238 -18.91 4.85 -2.35
C PHE A 238 -18.92 3.77 -1.28
N GLN A 239 -18.88 4.15 0.01
CA GLN A 239 -19.01 3.23 1.13
C GLN A 239 -20.30 2.42 1.04
N ARG A 240 -21.46 3.10 0.93
CA ARG A 240 -22.77 2.43 0.80
C ARG A 240 -22.83 1.48 -0.40
N ALA A 241 -22.21 1.85 -1.52
CA ALA A 241 -22.17 1.01 -2.70
C ALA A 241 -21.35 -0.27 -2.50
N LEU A 242 -20.27 -0.23 -1.69
CA LEU A 242 -19.48 -1.40 -1.33
C LEU A 242 -20.22 -2.29 -0.33
N GLU A 243 -20.84 -1.71 0.69
CA GLU A 243 -21.64 -2.43 1.69
C GLU A 243 -22.84 -3.15 1.03
N ALA A 244 -23.49 -2.51 0.04
CA ALA A 244 -24.55 -3.11 -0.75
C ALA A 244 -24.11 -4.33 -1.59
N LYS A 245 -22.78 -4.46 -1.83
CA LYS A 245 -22.18 -5.63 -2.48
C LYS A 245 -21.76 -6.72 -1.47
N GLY A 246 -22.03 -6.53 -0.17
CA GLY A 246 -21.72 -7.48 0.88
C GLY A 246 -20.31 -7.32 1.48
N ILE A 247 -19.59 -6.27 1.16
CA ILE A 247 -18.25 -6.01 1.72
C ILE A 247 -18.41 -5.37 3.10
N GLU A 248 -17.74 -5.92 4.11
CA GLU A 248 -17.61 -5.27 5.43
C GLU A 248 -16.62 -4.12 5.32
N VAL A 249 -17.12 -2.88 5.49
CA VAL A 249 -16.28 -1.68 5.41
C VAL A 249 -15.89 -1.22 6.81
N ILE A 250 -14.58 -1.21 7.09
CA ILE A 250 -14.00 -0.79 8.37
C ILE A 250 -13.30 0.55 8.15
N ILE A 251 -13.80 1.58 8.82
CA ILE A 251 -13.27 2.93 8.73
C ILE A 251 -12.32 3.17 9.91
N THR A 252 -11.13 3.70 9.62
CA THR A 252 -10.11 4.04 10.62
C THR A 252 -9.89 5.55 10.69
N GLY A 253 -9.51 6.05 11.89
CA GLY A 253 -9.30 7.47 12.11
C GLY A 253 -10.57 8.22 12.48
N GLU A 254 -10.41 9.47 12.93
CA GLU A 254 -11.51 10.41 13.14
C GLU A 254 -11.72 11.21 11.86
N HIS A 255 -12.97 11.60 11.57
CA HIS A 255 -13.25 12.61 10.55
C HIS A 255 -12.56 13.91 10.99
N HIS A 256 -11.61 14.40 10.23
CA HIS A 256 -11.17 15.78 10.35
C HIS A 256 -12.26 16.65 9.69
N GLU A 257 -13.12 17.26 10.55
CA GLU A 257 -14.01 18.34 10.15
C GLU A 257 -13.21 19.58 9.71
#